data_931e8e938038bfe4e07b3a725616c7eb
#
_entry.id   931e8e938038bfe4e07b3a725616c7eb
#
_cell.length_a   1.000
_cell.length_b   1.000
_cell.length_c   1.000
_cell.angle_alpha   90.00
_cell.angle_beta   90.00
_cell.angle_gamma   90.00
#
_symmetry.space_group_name_H-M   'P 1'
#
loop_
_entity.id
_entity.type
_entity.pdbx_description
1 polymer ?
#
loop_
_entity_poly.entity_id
_entity_poly.type
_entity_poly.pdbx_seq_one_letter_code
_entity_poly.pdbx_strand_id
1 'polypeptide(L)'
;WYEKIALSYTGHVSNSISTKEDLLFKSNLIKDWRNGWEHRIPVSANFTLFKYINISPNFSFTDRMYTNKVTKSWDEQKQVEVADTTYGFHNVYNWNMSISASTKLYGFWVPNRKLFGDKIQAIRHVLSPTVSFSYAPDFGASRYGYWDTYQKTDANGNVSLVSYSPYQNSLFGVPGKGKQGSISFTLGNNLEMKVKSDKDSTGFKKISLIDAFDINMSYNTAAKVRPWSDLGIDLRLKWWKNYTYSMHAVFATYAYELDEQGNPYVGTHTEWGKGRFGRFQGMSQNFSFTLTPEKLKKLFGGGDDSDSDNSRNKDDDEGVDTSIETNIDDDMEAGKHGAKKKGGKAKTDDDGYMAFNMPWSLSVGYGITMREDTRREKFNESTMRYPYKFTQTLNFSGNVRISDGWNISFSSGYDFENKAMSMTTASLQRDLHCFNMSCSVVLAPYTSYNFTFRCNASTLTDALKYDKRSGYSNAVQWY
;
A
#
# COMPACT_ATOMS: atom_id res chain seq x y z
N TRP A 1 8.11 -18.05 -28.21
CA TRP A 1 8.53 -17.01 -27.27
C TRP A 1 7.65 -15.75 -27.38
N TYR A 2 7.21 -15.38 -28.58
CA TYR A 2 6.36 -14.20 -28.83
C TYR A 2 4.94 -14.32 -28.24
N GLU A 3 4.41 -15.54 -28.11
CA GLU A 3 3.10 -15.80 -27.50
C GLU A 3 3.01 -15.41 -26.01
N LYS A 4 4.17 -15.22 -25.38
CA LYS A 4 4.28 -14.81 -23.97
C LYS A 4 4.45 -13.29 -23.82
N ILE A 5 4.40 -12.55 -24.92
CA ILE A 5 4.46 -11.09 -24.90
C ILE A 5 3.04 -10.55 -24.86
N ALA A 6 2.73 -9.82 -23.81
CA ALA A 6 1.50 -9.07 -23.67
C ALA A 6 1.76 -7.61 -24.02
N LEU A 7 1.02 -7.09 -24.99
CA LEU A 7 1.02 -5.69 -25.34
C LEU A 7 -0.41 -5.18 -25.18
N SER A 8 -0.58 -4.09 -24.47
CA SER A 8 -1.87 -3.42 -24.37
C SER A 8 -1.73 -1.95 -24.76
N TYR A 9 -2.85 -1.37 -25.09
CA TYR A 9 -2.95 0.04 -25.42
C TYR A 9 -4.15 0.63 -24.70
N THR A 10 -3.94 1.77 -24.05
CA THR A 10 -5.01 2.56 -23.43
C THR A 10 -4.88 4.00 -23.91
N GLY A 11 -5.94 4.52 -24.55
CA GLY A 11 -6.07 5.92 -24.92
C GLY A 11 -7.04 6.62 -23.99
N HIS A 12 -6.67 7.79 -23.48
CA HIS A 12 -7.52 8.65 -22.67
C HIS A 12 -7.53 10.06 -23.23
N VAL A 13 -8.70 10.54 -23.58
CA VAL A 13 -8.92 11.94 -24.02
C VAL A 13 -9.63 12.68 -22.89
N SER A 14 -9.13 13.83 -22.51
CA SER A 14 -9.74 14.68 -21.50
C SER A 14 -9.73 16.13 -21.95
N ASN A 15 -10.85 16.78 -21.73
CA ASN A 15 -11.03 18.20 -22.02
C ASN A 15 -11.63 18.85 -20.77
N SER A 16 -11.12 20.01 -20.39
CA SER A 16 -11.58 20.74 -19.21
C SER A 16 -11.60 22.24 -19.46
N ILE A 17 -12.67 22.88 -19.06
CA ILE A 17 -12.81 24.33 -19.07
C ILE A 17 -13.27 24.81 -17.71
N SER A 18 -12.78 25.99 -17.31
CA SER A 18 -13.28 26.73 -16.15
C SER A 18 -13.71 28.09 -16.64
N THR A 19 -15.03 28.30 -16.77
CA THR A 19 -15.61 29.52 -17.32
C THR A 19 -16.96 29.82 -16.66
N LYS A 20 -17.51 31.00 -16.94
CA LYS A 20 -18.88 31.34 -16.55
C LYS A 20 -19.87 30.65 -17.49
N GLU A 21 -21.08 30.36 -16.98
CA GLU A 21 -22.12 29.66 -17.70
C GLU A 21 -22.49 30.32 -19.04
N ASP A 22 -22.59 31.65 -19.08
CA ASP A 22 -22.92 32.44 -20.26
C ASP A 22 -21.85 32.43 -21.34
N LEU A 23 -20.60 32.09 -21.01
CA LEU A 23 -19.46 32.02 -21.90
C LEU A 23 -19.15 30.60 -22.38
N LEU A 24 -19.77 29.56 -21.81
CA LEU A 24 -19.44 28.18 -22.10
C LEU A 24 -19.58 27.83 -23.57
N PHE A 25 -20.69 28.20 -24.21
CA PHE A 25 -20.95 27.94 -25.61
C PHE A 25 -20.30 28.96 -26.59
N LYS A 26 -19.67 30.01 -26.04
CA LYS A 26 -18.90 31.00 -26.82
C LYS A 26 -17.41 30.74 -26.75
N SER A 27 -16.99 29.74 -25.97
CA SER A 27 -15.61 29.41 -25.75
C SER A 27 -14.94 28.81 -26.97
N ASN A 28 -13.64 29.13 -27.16
CA ASN A 28 -12.82 28.52 -28.21
C ASN A 28 -12.21 27.23 -27.70
N LEU A 29 -12.49 26.10 -28.37
CA LEU A 29 -12.02 24.76 -27.98
C LEU A 29 -10.50 24.62 -27.86
N ILE A 30 -9.72 25.48 -28.53
CA ILE A 30 -8.25 25.40 -28.50
C ILE A 30 -7.68 26.35 -27.42
N LYS A 31 -8.24 27.59 -27.34
CA LYS A 31 -7.67 28.63 -26.48
C LYS A 31 -8.19 28.63 -25.07
N ASP A 32 -9.47 28.31 -24.89
CA ASP A 32 -10.12 28.40 -23.58
C ASP A 32 -10.21 27.05 -22.86
N TRP A 33 -10.13 25.96 -23.62
CA TRP A 33 -10.16 24.62 -23.10
C TRP A 33 -8.76 24.07 -22.87
N ARG A 34 -8.58 23.36 -21.77
CA ARG A 34 -7.42 22.50 -21.58
C ARG A 34 -7.71 21.18 -22.23
N ASN A 35 -6.97 20.84 -23.27
CA ASN A 35 -7.14 19.61 -24.01
C ASN A 35 -5.93 18.72 -23.77
N GLY A 36 -6.18 17.45 -23.52
CA GLY A 36 -5.13 16.46 -23.33
C GLY A 36 -5.51 15.12 -23.91
N TRP A 37 -4.52 14.45 -24.47
CA TRP A 37 -4.65 13.11 -25.00
C TRP A 37 -3.48 12.27 -24.47
N GLU A 38 -3.76 11.20 -23.75
CA GLU A 38 -2.75 10.31 -23.20
C GLU A 38 -2.86 8.94 -23.84
N HIS A 39 -1.72 8.42 -24.26
CA HIS A 39 -1.55 7.07 -24.79
C HIS A 39 -0.63 6.30 -23.87
N ARG A 40 -1.05 5.14 -23.39
CA ARG A 40 -0.25 4.23 -22.58
C ARG A 40 -0.09 2.91 -23.28
N ILE A 41 1.16 2.48 -23.44
CA ILE A 41 1.54 1.24 -24.12
C ILE A 41 2.46 0.45 -23.20
N PRO A 42 1.91 -0.32 -22.25
CA PRO A 42 2.70 -1.28 -21.50
C PRO A 42 2.96 -2.53 -22.35
N VAL A 43 4.19 -2.99 -22.32
CA VAL A 43 4.65 -4.24 -22.93
C VAL A 43 5.25 -5.09 -21.83
N SER A 44 4.75 -6.28 -21.62
CA SER A 44 5.30 -7.22 -20.64
C SER A 44 5.49 -8.61 -21.26
N ALA A 45 6.44 -9.35 -20.73
CA ALA A 45 6.61 -10.74 -21.11
C ALA A 45 6.97 -11.58 -19.88
N ASN A 46 6.63 -12.86 -19.93
CA ASN A 46 7.03 -13.83 -18.93
C ASN A 46 7.59 -15.05 -19.61
N PHE A 47 8.85 -15.37 -19.33
CA PHE A 47 9.47 -16.58 -19.85
C PHE A 47 10.39 -17.22 -18.82
N THR A 48 10.56 -18.52 -18.94
CA THR A 48 11.40 -19.30 -18.04
C THR A 48 12.69 -19.65 -18.75
N LEU A 49 13.80 -19.17 -18.18
CA LEU A 49 15.15 -19.49 -18.66
C LEU A 49 15.64 -20.74 -17.94
N PHE A 50 16.29 -21.66 -18.69
CA PHE A 50 16.82 -22.93 -18.17
C PHE A 50 15.80 -23.76 -17.37
N LYS A 51 14.49 -23.58 -17.61
CA LYS A 51 13.36 -24.23 -16.90
C LYS A 51 13.18 -23.82 -15.42
N TYR A 52 14.07 -23.02 -14.86
CA TYR A 52 14.08 -22.73 -13.41
C TYR A 52 14.03 -21.26 -13.08
N ILE A 53 14.49 -20.37 -13.95
CA ILE A 53 14.55 -18.93 -13.70
C ILE A 53 13.44 -18.26 -14.48
N ASN A 54 12.49 -17.65 -13.77
CA ASN A 54 11.45 -16.85 -14.38
C ASN A 54 11.97 -15.43 -14.61
N ILE A 55 11.89 -14.96 -15.83
CA ILE A 55 12.30 -13.62 -16.24
C ILE A 55 11.05 -12.87 -16.71
N SER A 56 10.82 -11.72 -16.14
CA SER A 56 9.67 -10.87 -16.42
C SER A 56 10.14 -9.46 -16.80
N PRO A 57 10.48 -9.22 -18.07
CA PRO A 57 10.72 -7.86 -18.57
C PRO A 57 9.40 -7.10 -18.69
N ASN A 58 9.47 -5.83 -18.39
CA ASN A 58 8.36 -4.89 -18.53
C ASN A 58 8.89 -3.57 -19.08
N PHE A 59 8.21 -3.03 -20.08
CA PHE A 59 8.48 -1.74 -20.68
C PHE A 59 7.17 -0.96 -20.73
N SER A 60 7.15 0.24 -20.20
CA SER A 60 5.98 1.10 -20.24
C SER A 60 6.33 2.39 -20.97
N PHE A 61 5.57 2.68 -22.00
CA PHE A 61 5.65 3.93 -22.75
C PHE A 61 4.36 4.73 -22.56
N THR A 62 4.50 6.00 -22.21
CA THR A 62 3.37 6.92 -22.08
C THR A 62 3.65 8.14 -22.91
N ASP A 63 2.72 8.49 -23.76
CA ASP A 63 2.74 9.68 -24.61
C ASP A 63 1.56 10.57 -24.28
N ARG A 64 1.81 11.87 -24.16
CA ARG A 64 0.80 12.88 -23.83
C ARG A 64 0.86 13.99 -24.85
N MET A 65 -0.28 14.32 -25.40
CA MET A 65 -0.44 15.37 -26.41
C MET A 65 -1.26 16.51 -25.82
N TYR A 66 -0.79 17.73 -26.01
CA TYR A 66 -1.40 18.95 -25.49
C TYR A 66 -1.55 19.98 -26.60
N THR A 67 -2.55 20.85 -26.46
CA THR A 67 -2.81 21.94 -27.42
C THR A 67 -2.15 23.26 -27.03
N ASN A 68 -1.51 23.30 -25.87
CA ASN A 68 -0.82 24.49 -25.39
C ASN A 68 0.36 24.14 -24.46
N LYS A 69 1.26 25.10 -24.32
CA LYS A 69 2.30 25.13 -23.29
C LYS A 69 2.41 26.55 -22.73
N VAL A 70 2.85 26.67 -21.48
CA VAL A 70 3.00 27.96 -20.79
C VAL A 70 4.46 28.23 -20.54
N THR A 71 4.98 29.29 -21.11
CA THR A 71 6.34 29.79 -20.85
C THR A 71 6.28 30.87 -19.79
N LYS A 72 7.16 30.80 -18.79
CA LYS A 72 7.22 31.76 -17.69
C LYS A 72 8.48 32.57 -17.74
N SER A 73 8.36 33.87 -17.41
CA SER A 73 9.45 34.81 -17.27
C SER A 73 9.22 35.73 -16.08
N TRP A 74 10.26 36.40 -15.62
CA TRP A 74 10.17 37.38 -14.55
C TRP A 74 10.23 38.80 -15.10
N ASP A 75 9.22 39.61 -14.80
CA ASP A 75 9.22 41.05 -15.11
C ASP A 75 9.87 41.79 -13.94
N GLU A 76 11.08 42.29 -14.15
CA GLU A 76 11.84 43.00 -13.12
C GLU A 76 11.23 44.33 -12.73
N GLN A 77 10.51 45.01 -13.65
CA GLN A 77 9.90 46.31 -13.38
C GLN A 77 8.66 46.17 -12.51
N LYS A 78 7.87 45.12 -12.74
CA LYS A 78 6.62 44.88 -12.02
C LYS A 78 6.82 43.93 -10.83
N GLN A 79 7.97 43.27 -10.73
CA GLN A 79 8.26 42.26 -9.71
C GLN A 79 7.21 41.13 -9.70
N VAL A 80 6.78 40.68 -10.88
CA VAL A 80 5.77 39.62 -11.04
C VAL A 80 6.21 38.59 -12.06
N GLU A 81 5.71 37.37 -11.86
CA GLU A 81 5.82 36.28 -12.85
C GLU A 81 4.88 36.58 -14.02
N VAL A 82 5.40 36.57 -15.23
CA VAL A 82 4.64 36.69 -16.49
C VAL A 82 4.58 35.32 -17.13
N ALA A 83 3.37 34.89 -17.46
CA ALA A 83 3.11 33.64 -18.16
C ALA A 83 2.58 33.92 -19.55
N ASP A 84 3.24 33.38 -20.57
CA ASP A 84 2.80 33.43 -21.94
C ASP A 84 2.39 32.06 -22.45
N THR A 85 1.24 31.95 -23.09
CA THR A 85 0.67 30.69 -23.56
C THR A 85 0.87 30.56 -25.06
N THR A 86 1.66 29.58 -25.48
CA THR A 86 1.85 29.21 -26.88
C THR A 86 0.87 28.10 -27.24
N TYR A 87 0.05 28.34 -28.25
CA TYR A 87 -0.90 27.36 -28.78
C TYR A 87 -0.30 26.58 -29.94
N GLY A 88 -0.57 25.28 -29.96
CA GLY A 88 -0.06 24.37 -30.97
C GLY A 88 -0.07 22.93 -30.46
N PHE A 89 0.35 22.02 -31.30
CA PHE A 89 0.49 20.64 -30.94
C PHE A 89 1.81 20.42 -30.19
N HIS A 90 1.73 19.90 -28.97
CA HIS A 90 2.87 19.61 -28.12
C HIS A 90 2.79 18.16 -27.63
N ASN A 91 3.93 17.48 -27.70
CA ASN A 91 4.06 16.08 -27.32
C ASN A 91 5.01 15.96 -26.12
N VAL A 92 4.59 15.18 -25.11
CA VAL A 92 5.34 14.91 -23.90
C VAL A 92 5.31 13.40 -23.62
N TYR A 93 6.41 12.71 -23.89
CA TYR A 93 6.49 11.27 -23.67
C TYR A 93 7.47 10.91 -22.55
N ASN A 94 7.22 9.77 -21.94
CA ASN A 94 8.17 9.12 -21.04
C ASN A 94 8.11 7.61 -21.19
N TRP A 95 9.17 6.97 -20.76
CA TRP A 95 9.23 5.52 -20.72
C TRP A 95 10.06 5.05 -19.52
N ASN A 96 9.75 3.86 -19.07
CA ASN A 96 10.55 3.14 -18.10
C ASN A 96 10.63 1.67 -18.50
N MET A 97 11.66 1.01 -18.01
CA MET A 97 11.82 -0.42 -18.18
C MET A 97 12.17 -1.09 -16.85
N SER A 98 11.73 -2.31 -16.67
CA SER A 98 12.14 -3.15 -15.57
C SER A 98 12.32 -4.60 -16.03
N ILE A 99 13.22 -5.31 -15.40
CA ILE A 99 13.43 -6.73 -15.61
C ILE A 99 13.52 -7.36 -14.23
N SER A 100 12.71 -8.38 -13.99
CA SER A 100 12.76 -9.18 -12.77
C SER A 100 13.14 -10.60 -13.09
N ALA A 101 14.08 -11.15 -12.33
CA ALA A 101 14.50 -12.54 -12.41
C ALA A 101 14.25 -13.21 -11.05
N SER A 102 13.50 -14.30 -11.04
CA SER A 102 13.18 -15.04 -9.82
C SER A 102 13.29 -16.55 -10.05
N THR A 103 13.62 -17.25 -8.97
CA THR A 103 13.62 -18.72 -8.96
C THR A 103 13.14 -19.24 -7.62
N LYS A 104 12.85 -20.55 -7.55
CA LYS A 104 12.51 -21.23 -6.31
C LYS A 104 13.42 -22.41 -6.11
N LEU A 105 14.12 -22.43 -4.99
CA LEU A 105 14.98 -23.53 -4.57
C LEU A 105 14.27 -24.28 -3.44
N TYR A 106 14.23 -25.60 -3.54
CA TYR A 106 13.53 -26.45 -2.57
C TYR A 106 14.55 -27.30 -1.81
N GLY A 107 14.55 -27.14 -0.48
CA GLY A 107 15.25 -28.02 0.44
C GLY A 107 14.24 -28.95 1.14
N PHE A 108 14.56 -30.24 1.19
CA PHE A 108 13.77 -31.23 1.93
C PHE A 108 14.63 -31.86 2.98
N TRP A 109 14.15 -31.88 4.21
CA TRP A 109 14.79 -32.56 5.31
C TRP A 109 13.81 -33.51 5.97
N VAL A 110 14.22 -34.78 6.12
CA VAL A 110 13.47 -35.81 6.79
C VAL A 110 14.10 -36.02 8.17
N PRO A 111 13.41 -35.66 9.26
CA PRO A 111 13.94 -35.82 10.61
C PRO A 111 14.21 -37.28 10.94
N ASN A 112 15.22 -37.50 11.78
CA ASN A 112 15.52 -38.85 12.26
C ASN A 112 14.39 -39.34 13.17
N ARG A 113 13.70 -40.41 12.77
CA ARG A 113 12.57 -41.00 13.49
C ARG A 113 12.90 -41.44 14.93
N LYS A 114 14.15 -41.83 15.21
CA LYS A 114 14.58 -42.18 16.55
C LYS A 114 14.59 -41.00 17.55
N LEU A 115 14.80 -39.76 17.02
CA LEU A 115 14.88 -38.56 17.85
C LEU A 115 13.51 -37.80 17.91
N PHE A 116 12.78 -37.79 16.81
CA PHE A 116 11.56 -36.98 16.67
C PHE A 116 10.28 -37.79 16.55
N GLY A 117 10.37 -39.13 16.63
CA GLY A 117 9.25 -40.04 16.44
C GLY A 117 8.69 -40.01 15.01
N ASP A 118 7.54 -40.66 14.82
CA ASP A 118 6.88 -40.76 13.51
C ASP A 118 5.94 -39.57 13.18
N LYS A 119 5.84 -38.59 14.10
CA LYS A 119 4.93 -37.44 13.90
C LYS A 119 5.36 -36.52 12.76
N ILE A 120 6.65 -36.19 12.66
CA ILE A 120 7.20 -35.29 11.64
C ILE A 120 7.69 -36.12 10.46
N GLN A 121 7.05 -35.97 9.31
CA GLN A 121 7.38 -36.73 8.12
C GLN A 121 8.46 -36.05 7.27
N ALA A 122 8.35 -34.76 7.10
CA ALA A 122 9.32 -33.99 6.34
C ALA A 122 9.20 -32.48 6.67
N ILE A 123 10.31 -31.77 6.55
CA ILE A 123 10.36 -30.31 6.57
C ILE A 123 10.78 -29.83 5.19
N ARG A 124 10.01 -28.91 4.62
CA ARG A 124 10.28 -28.29 3.34
C ARG A 124 10.71 -26.84 3.55
N HIS A 125 11.87 -26.49 3.07
CA HIS A 125 12.34 -25.11 2.97
C HIS A 125 12.21 -24.66 1.52
N VAL A 126 11.59 -23.53 1.29
CA VAL A 126 11.50 -22.88 -0.02
C VAL A 126 12.24 -21.56 0.05
N LEU A 127 13.31 -21.45 -0.74
CA LEU A 127 14.10 -20.24 -0.91
C LEU A 127 13.75 -19.61 -2.25
N SER A 128 13.32 -18.36 -2.25
CA SER A 128 12.83 -17.62 -3.41
C SER A 128 13.64 -16.34 -3.63
N PRO A 129 14.87 -16.43 -4.20
CA PRO A 129 15.63 -15.24 -4.55
C PRO A 129 14.99 -14.53 -5.74
N THR A 130 14.91 -13.21 -5.65
CA THR A 130 14.44 -12.32 -6.72
C THR A 130 15.43 -11.16 -6.88
N VAL A 131 15.82 -10.88 -8.11
CA VAL A 131 16.62 -9.72 -8.46
C VAL A 131 15.84 -8.93 -9.51
N SER A 132 15.63 -7.64 -9.26
CA SER A 132 14.92 -6.76 -10.19
C SER A 132 15.79 -5.56 -10.53
N PHE A 133 15.81 -5.20 -11.80
CA PHE A 133 16.42 -3.97 -12.30
C PHE A 133 15.34 -3.07 -12.86
N SER A 134 15.35 -1.79 -12.50
CA SER A 134 14.46 -0.78 -13.07
C SER A 134 15.27 0.43 -13.54
N TYR A 135 14.80 1.06 -14.61
CA TYR A 135 15.46 2.22 -15.20
C TYR A 135 14.45 3.15 -15.86
N ALA A 136 14.62 4.45 -15.63
CA ALA A 136 13.99 5.51 -16.41
C ALA A 136 15.00 6.63 -16.65
N PRO A 137 15.06 7.22 -17.86
CA PRO A 137 15.95 8.34 -18.15
C PRO A 137 15.54 9.62 -17.43
N ASP A 138 16.44 10.58 -17.39
CA ASP A 138 16.14 11.91 -16.87
C ASP A 138 15.34 12.72 -17.89
N PHE A 139 14.03 12.80 -17.68
CA PHE A 139 13.13 13.62 -18.48
C PHE A 139 13.19 15.12 -18.11
N GLY A 140 13.95 15.48 -17.07
CA GLY A 140 14.30 16.87 -16.77
C GLY A 140 15.43 17.43 -17.61
N ALA A 141 16.10 16.60 -18.42
CA ALA A 141 17.17 17.05 -19.30
C ALA A 141 16.64 18.01 -20.37
N SER A 142 17.40 19.06 -20.67
CA SER A 142 17.02 20.14 -21.62
C SER A 142 16.62 19.66 -23.00
N ARG A 143 17.14 18.52 -23.46
CA ARG A 143 16.81 17.91 -24.78
C ARG A 143 15.34 17.55 -24.92
N TYR A 144 14.61 17.34 -23.82
CA TYR A 144 13.18 17.01 -23.85
C TYR A 144 12.29 18.26 -23.86
N GLY A 145 12.77 19.40 -23.35
CA GLY A 145 11.99 20.63 -23.26
C GLY A 145 10.78 20.55 -22.31
N TYR A 146 10.76 19.57 -21.40
CA TYR A 146 9.65 19.38 -20.44
C TYR A 146 9.81 20.24 -19.20
N TRP A 147 11.01 20.74 -18.97
CA TRP A 147 11.37 21.58 -17.83
C TRP A 147 12.20 22.75 -18.29
N ASP A 148 11.94 23.90 -17.69
CA ASP A 148 12.63 25.14 -17.98
C ASP A 148 12.93 25.91 -16.71
N THR A 149 13.71 26.99 -16.80
CA THR A 149 14.11 27.83 -15.67
C THR A 149 14.05 29.28 -16.05
N TYR A 150 13.63 30.15 -15.13
CA TYR A 150 13.78 31.58 -15.25
C TYR A 150 14.45 32.16 -14.00
N GLN A 151 15.11 33.31 -14.15
CA GLN A 151 15.71 34.06 -13.05
C GLN A 151 14.64 34.93 -12.40
N LYS A 152 14.53 34.86 -11.07
CA LYS A 152 13.67 35.70 -10.26
C LYS A 152 14.53 36.53 -9.33
N THR A 153 14.31 37.86 -9.35
CA THR A 153 14.96 38.79 -8.42
C THR A 153 13.97 39.17 -7.33
N ASP A 154 14.35 38.99 -6.05
CA ASP A 154 13.52 39.39 -4.93
C ASP A 154 13.63 40.93 -4.65
N ALA A 155 12.81 41.43 -3.71
CA ALA A 155 12.82 42.84 -3.31
C ALA A 155 14.15 43.31 -2.71
N ASN A 156 15.02 42.37 -2.29
CA ASN A 156 16.36 42.65 -1.70
C ASN A 156 17.46 42.55 -2.78
N GLY A 157 17.13 42.30 -4.05
CA GLY A 157 18.09 42.18 -5.13
C GLY A 157 18.74 40.80 -5.25
N ASN A 158 18.30 39.79 -4.48
CA ASN A 158 18.84 38.44 -4.61
C ASN A 158 18.23 37.72 -5.80
N VAL A 159 19.10 37.16 -6.62
CA VAL A 159 18.69 36.41 -7.81
C VAL A 159 18.58 34.93 -7.48
N SER A 160 17.43 34.34 -7.75
CA SER A 160 17.17 32.89 -7.60
C SER A 160 16.69 32.29 -8.93
N LEU A 161 17.10 31.04 -9.20
CA LEU A 161 16.65 30.28 -10.34
C LEU A 161 15.40 29.47 -9.97
N VAL A 162 14.27 29.80 -10.64
CA VAL A 162 13.01 29.09 -10.44
C VAL A 162 12.84 28.10 -11.58
N SER A 163 12.68 26.83 -11.21
CA SER A 163 12.43 25.76 -12.17
C SER A 163 10.95 25.45 -12.25
N TYR A 164 10.43 25.37 -13.47
CA TYR A 164 9.04 25.09 -13.75
C TYR A 164 8.90 24.15 -14.95
N SER A 165 7.71 23.61 -15.16
CA SER A 165 7.38 22.91 -16.39
C SER A 165 6.38 23.72 -17.22
N PRO A 166 6.64 23.91 -18.52
CA PRO A 166 5.66 24.50 -19.43
C PRO A 166 4.31 23.75 -19.48
N TYR A 167 4.30 22.50 -19.00
CA TYR A 167 3.13 21.62 -19.01
C TYR A 167 2.57 21.35 -17.60
N GLN A 168 3.01 22.08 -16.56
CA GLN A 168 2.60 21.82 -15.17
C GLN A 168 1.08 21.90 -14.94
N ASN A 169 0.37 22.72 -15.73
CA ASN A 169 -1.07 22.91 -15.64
C ASN A 169 -1.84 22.05 -16.65
N SER A 170 -1.17 21.18 -17.39
CA SER A 170 -1.79 20.29 -18.37
C SER A 170 -2.50 19.14 -17.67
N LEU A 171 -3.54 18.56 -18.31
CA LEU A 171 -4.45 17.59 -17.70
C LEU A 171 -3.78 16.30 -17.23
N PHE A 172 -2.73 15.85 -17.90
CA PHE A 172 -2.03 14.60 -17.57
C PHE A 172 -0.62 14.84 -17.00
N GLY A 173 -0.28 16.10 -16.72
CA GLY A 173 0.98 16.47 -16.12
C GLY A 173 2.21 16.24 -16.99
N VAL A 174 3.36 16.14 -16.36
CA VAL A 174 4.67 16.05 -17.00
C VAL A 174 5.53 15.01 -16.26
N PRO A 175 6.44 14.29 -16.96
CA PRO A 175 7.39 13.39 -16.32
C PRO A 175 8.28 14.12 -15.33
N GLY A 176 8.60 13.44 -14.22
CA GLY A 176 9.52 13.98 -13.19
C GLY A 176 10.94 14.18 -13.69
N LYS A 177 11.68 15.06 -12.99
CA LYS A 177 13.12 15.26 -13.20
C LYS A 177 13.93 14.16 -12.54
N GLY A 178 15.10 13.93 -13.09
CA GLY A 178 16.11 13.04 -12.54
C GLY A 178 16.07 11.65 -13.16
N LYS A 179 17.26 11.13 -13.41
CA LYS A 179 17.45 9.75 -13.81
C LYS A 179 17.05 8.83 -12.66
N GLN A 180 16.30 7.78 -12.96
CA GLN A 180 15.96 6.74 -12.01
C GLN A 180 16.61 5.43 -12.42
N GLY A 181 17.14 4.71 -11.45
CA GLY A 181 17.72 3.41 -11.67
C GLY A 181 17.87 2.67 -10.35
N SER A 182 17.42 1.43 -10.28
CA SER A 182 17.46 0.63 -9.08
C SER A 182 17.71 -0.84 -9.41
N ILE A 183 18.56 -1.47 -8.60
CA ILE A 183 18.68 -2.92 -8.55
C ILE A 183 18.16 -3.34 -7.18
N SER A 184 17.10 -4.16 -7.15
CA SER A 184 16.52 -4.65 -5.90
C SER A 184 16.80 -6.13 -5.73
N PHE A 185 17.18 -6.51 -4.52
CA PHE A 185 17.46 -7.90 -4.11
C PHE A 185 16.44 -8.27 -3.04
N THR A 186 15.72 -9.35 -3.26
CA THR A 186 14.79 -9.91 -2.27
C THR A 186 15.08 -11.40 -2.13
N LEU A 187 15.18 -11.87 -0.90
CA LEU A 187 15.39 -13.26 -0.57
C LEU A 187 14.23 -13.73 0.32
N GLY A 188 13.25 -14.36 -0.30
CA GLY A 188 12.10 -14.91 0.40
C GLY A 188 12.38 -16.33 0.89
N ASN A 189 12.00 -16.62 2.13
CA ASN A 189 12.12 -17.94 2.75
C ASN A 189 10.78 -18.35 3.34
N ASN A 190 10.40 -19.59 3.10
CA ASN A 190 9.25 -20.24 3.70
C ASN A 190 9.64 -21.61 4.24
N LEU A 191 9.20 -21.94 5.46
CA LEU A 191 9.50 -23.20 6.10
C LEU A 191 8.20 -23.89 6.52
N GLU A 192 7.93 -25.03 5.93
CA GLU A 192 6.75 -25.86 6.20
C GLU A 192 7.13 -27.23 6.71
N MET A 193 6.30 -27.75 7.59
CA MET A 193 6.45 -29.08 8.16
C MET A 193 5.23 -29.95 7.81
N LYS A 194 5.47 -31.16 7.32
CA LYS A 194 4.45 -32.19 7.12
C LYS A 194 4.40 -33.09 8.34
N VAL A 195 3.25 -33.11 9.02
CA VAL A 195 3.03 -33.96 10.19
C VAL A 195 1.95 -34.99 9.93
N LYS A 196 2.06 -36.16 10.55
CA LYS A 196 1.03 -37.19 10.55
C LYS A 196 -0.20 -36.70 11.30
N SER A 197 -1.38 -36.86 10.73
CA SER A 197 -2.65 -36.45 11.32
C SER A 197 -3.72 -37.48 11.02
N ASP A 198 -4.27 -38.11 12.04
CA ASP A 198 -5.33 -39.11 11.89
C ASP A 198 -6.70 -38.44 11.61
N LYS A 199 -6.78 -37.10 11.77
CA LYS A 199 -8.00 -36.29 11.50
C LYS A 199 -8.13 -35.79 10.08
N ASP A 200 -7.11 -35.97 9.25
CA ASP A 200 -7.07 -35.47 7.88
C ASP A 200 -7.29 -36.64 6.90
N SER A 201 -8.10 -36.43 5.88
CA SER A 201 -8.42 -37.47 4.87
C SER A 201 -7.20 -38.01 4.11
N THR A 202 -6.13 -37.23 4.08
CA THR A 202 -4.83 -37.61 3.47
C THR A 202 -3.86 -38.25 4.44
N GLY A 203 -4.22 -38.38 5.73
CA GLY A 203 -3.36 -38.88 6.79
C GLY A 203 -2.23 -37.92 7.19
N PHE A 204 -2.16 -36.72 6.58
CA PHE A 204 -1.10 -35.74 6.81
C PHE A 204 -1.63 -34.32 6.84
N LYS A 205 -1.05 -33.49 7.71
CA LYS A 205 -1.32 -32.07 7.83
C LYS A 205 -0.06 -31.27 7.54
N LYS A 206 -0.19 -30.17 6.79
CA LYS A 206 0.87 -29.18 6.63
C LYS A 206 0.77 -28.14 7.75
N ILE A 207 1.90 -27.80 8.34
CA ILE A 207 2.04 -26.76 9.35
C ILE A 207 3.12 -25.81 8.85
N SER A 208 2.80 -24.53 8.74
CA SER A 208 3.80 -23.50 8.46
C SER A 208 4.58 -23.23 9.74
N LEU A 209 5.89 -23.38 9.70
CA LEU A 209 6.80 -23.01 10.80
C LEU A 209 7.21 -21.54 10.65
N ILE A 210 7.59 -21.16 9.44
CA ILE A 210 7.87 -19.79 9.06
C ILE A 210 7.05 -19.52 7.80
N ASP A 211 6.04 -18.68 7.93
CA ASP A 211 5.14 -18.35 6.83
C ASP A 211 5.85 -17.48 5.79
N ALA A 212 6.61 -16.49 6.24
CA ALA A 212 7.51 -15.70 5.42
C ALA A 212 8.70 -15.22 6.27
N PHE A 213 9.88 -15.26 5.71
CA PHE A 213 11.08 -14.61 6.22
C PHE A 213 11.80 -13.99 5.03
N ASP A 214 11.60 -12.69 4.86
CA ASP A 214 12.07 -11.97 3.69
C ASP A 214 13.21 -11.03 4.07
N ILE A 215 14.24 -10.99 3.25
CA ILE A 215 15.35 -10.05 3.36
C ILE A 215 15.34 -9.22 2.10
N ASN A 216 15.32 -7.90 2.23
CA ASN A 216 15.25 -6.99 1.10
C ASN A 216 16.30 -5.88 1.19
N MET A 217 16.84 -5.52 0.05
CA MET A 217 17.83 -4.46 -0.10
C MET A 217 17.85 -3.97 -1.55
N SER A 218 18.20 -2.70 -1.77
CA SER A 218 18.31 -2.15 -3.11
C SER A 218 19.54 -1.28 -3.28
N TYR A 219 19.98 -1.17 -4.53
CA TYR A 219 21.07 -0.31 -4.97
C TYR A 219 20.53 0.70 -5.98
N ASN A 220 20.59 1.99 -5.66
CA ASN A 220 20.19 3.08 -6.53
C ASN A 220 21.35 3.46 -7.47
N THR A 221 21.24 3.06 -8.74
CA THR A 221 22.28 3.33 -9.76
C THR A 221 22.34 4.79 -10.20
N ALA A 222 21.36 5.60 -9.81
CA ALA A 222 21.32 7.01 -10.13
C ALA A 222 21.85 7.89 -8.98
N ALA A 223 21.97 7.34 -7.79
CA ALA A 223 22.49 8.06 -6.63
C ALA A 223 24.01 8.24 -6.73
N LYS A 224 24.47 9.48 -6.56
CA LYS A 224 25.91 9.81 -6.50
C LYS A 224 26.51 9.51 -5.13
N VAL A 225 25.70 9.59 -4.08
CA VAL A 225 26.08 9.41 -2.69
C VAL A 225 25.09 8.44 -2.06
N ARG A 226 25.59 7.49 -1.26
CA ARG A 226 24.76 6.49 -0.55
C ARG A 226 23.83 5.71 -1.45
N PRO A 227 24.35 4.94 -2.42
CA PRO A 227 23.53 4.21 -3.37
C PRO A 227 22.77 3.00 -2.77
N TRP A 228 23.25 2.41 -1.67
CA TRP A 228 22.59 1.28 -1.02
C TRP A 228 21.44 1.74 -0.12
N SER A 229 20.31 1.06 -0.19
CA SER A 229 19.22 1.21 0.78
C SER A 229 19.60 0.55 2.11
N ASP A 230 18.80 0.81 3.14
CA ASP A 230 18.86 0.04 4.37
C ASP A 230 18.41 -1.41 4.09
N LEU A 231 18.91 -2.35 4.92
CA LEU A 231 18.55 -3.75 4.87
C LEU A 231 17.26 -3.96 5.68
N GLY A 232 16.20 -4.37 5.01
CA GLY A 232 14.94 -4.76 5.63
C GLY A 232 14.88 -6.27 5.88
N ILE A 233 14.36 -6.66 7.03
CA ILE A 233 14.09 -8.04 7.40
C ILE A 233 12.65 -8.14 7.88
N ASP A 234 11.87 -8.97 7.20
CA ASP A 234 10.47 -9.23 7.49
C ASP A 234 10.29 -10.68 7.93
N LEU A 235 9.69 -10.90 9.09
CA LEU A 235 9.36 -12.22 9.59
C LEU A 235 7.87 -12.30 9.89
N ARG A 236 7.22 -13.33 9.35
CA ARG A 236 5.83 -13.65 9.63
C ARG A 236 5.70 -15.09 10.07
N LEU A 237 5.13 -15.28 11.26
CA LEU A 237 4.82 -16.58 11.83
C LEU A 237 3.31 -16.70 11.99
N LYS A 238 2.74 -17.80 11.56
CA LYS A 238 1.34 -18.17 11.80
C LYS A 238 1.30 -19.28 12.85
N TRP A 239 1.05 -18.91 14.10
CA TRP A 239 0.83 -19.86 15.18
C TRP A 239 -0.66 -20.18 15.22
N TRP A 240 -1.06 -21.38 14.83
CA TRP A 240 -2.44 -21.76 14.63
C TRP A 240 -3.17 -20.89 13.57
N LYS A 241 -4.41 -21.26 13.25
CA LYS A 241 -5.21 -20.58 12.23
C LYS A 241 -5.55 -19.11 12.53
N ASN A 242 -5.28 -18.61 13.73
CA ASN A 242 -5.86 -17.36 14.24
C ASN A 242 -4.85 -16.37 14.82
N TYR A 243 -3.60 -16.79 14.99
CA TYR A 243 -2.56 -15.98 15.60
C TYR A 243 -1.45 -15.72 14.60
N THR A 244 -1.30 -14.46 14.25
CA THR A 244 -0.21 -14.03 13.38
C THR A 244 0.73 -13.13 14.18
N TYR A 245 2.00 -13.48 14.13
CA TYR A 245 3.08 -12.64 14.60
C TYR A 245 3.84 -12.12 13.39
N SER A 246 4.00 -10.82 13.27
CA SER A 246 4.84 -10.18 12.26
C SER A 246 5.89 -9.30 12.92
N MET A 247 7.09 -9.33 12.38
CA MET A 247 8.21 -8.50 12.79
C MET A 247 8.86 -7.91 11.55
N HIS A 248 9.08 -6.61 11.57
CA HIS A 248 9.87 -5.89 10.58
C HIS A 248 11.04 -5.24 11.29
N ALA A 249 12.27 -5.52 10.85
CA ALA A 249 13.50 -4.94 11.38
C ALA A 249 14.28 -4.24 10.27
N VAL A 250 14.88 -3.10 10.59
CA VAL A 250 15.68 -2.30 9.65
C VAL A 250 17.09 -2.15 10.18
N PHE A 251 18.05 -2.42 9.31
CA PHE A 251 19.48 -2.24 9.58
C PHE A 251 20.02 -1.22 8.59
N ALA A 252 20.40 -0.05 9.11
CA ALA A 252 20.99 1.00 8.31
C ALA A 252 22.36 0.58 7.75
N THR A 253 22.53 0.82 6.46
CA THR A 253 23.75 0.47 5.73
C THR A 253 24.89 1.44 6.05
N TYR A 254 24.57 2.71 6.32
CA TYR A 254 25.54 3.76 6.51
C TYR A 254 25.69 4.13 7.98
N ALA A 255 26.96 4.37 8.38
CA ALA A 255 27.30 4.78 9.73
C ALA A 255 26.95 6.26 9.97
N TYR A 256 26.78 6.63 11.23
CA TYR A 256 26.76 8.04 11.62
C TYR A 256 28.18 8.62 11.58
N GLU A 257 28.25 9.88 11.19
CA GLU A 257 29.43 10.76 11.20
C GLU A 257 29.05 12.08 11.86
N LEU A 258 30.02 12.85 12.32
CA LEU A 258 29.81 14.17 12.90
C LEU A 258 30.24 15.24 11.89
N ASP A 259 29.42 16.29 11.76
CA ASP A 259 29.82 17.48 11.01
C ASP A 259 30.82 18.34 11.77
N GLU A 260 31.29 19.44 11.18
CA GLU A 260 32.25 20.38 11.80
C GLU A 260 31.70 21.04 13.08
N GLN A 261 30.37 21.05 13.25
CA GLN A 261 29.69 21.57 14.44
C GLN A 261 29.39 20.49 15.48
N GLY A 262 29.78 19.22 15.22
CA GLY A 262 29.53 18.08 16.09
C GLY A 262 28.11 17.57 16.02
N ASN A 263 27.34 17.86 14.93
CA ASN A 263 26.02 17.31 14.74
C ASN A 263 26.11 15.93 14.05
N PRO A 264 25.42 14.93 14.55
CA PRO A 264 25.38 13.61 13.91
C PRO A 264 24.55 13.63 12.64
N TYR A 265 25.12 13.11 11.56
CA TYR A 265 24.43 12.89 10.30
C TYR A 265 24.75 11.50 9.74
N VAL A 266 23.96 11.00 8.82
CA VAL A 266 24.23 9.73 8.15
C VAL A 266 25.35 9.96 7.14
N GLY A 267 26.51 9.35 7.41
CA GLY A 267 27.72 9.51 6.59
C GLY A 267 27.67 8.73 5.27
N THR A 268 28.83 8.65 4.64
CA THR A 268 29.01 7.94 3.36
C THR A 268 29.64 6.57 3.51
N HIS A 269 30.28 6.31 4.66
CA HIS A 269 30.94 5.04 4.95
C HIS A 269 29.90 3.99 5.37
N THR A 270 29.98 2.82 4.75
CA THR A 270 29.11 1.71 5.11
C THR A 270 29.55 1.05 6.42
N GLU A 271 28.60 0.53 7.17
CA GLU A 271 28.89 -0.30 8.36
C GLU A 271 29.71 -1.55 7.99
N TRP A 272 29.51 -2.07 6.77
CA TRP A 272 30.27 -3.21 6.24
C TRP A 272 31.76 -2.93 6.10
N GLY A 273 32.12 -1.71 5.68
CA GLY A 273 33.53 -1.26 5.64
C GLY A 273 34.19 -1.27 7.01
N LYS A 274 33.40 -1.23 8.08
CA LYS A 274 33.83 -1.34 9.48
C LYS A 274 33.73 -2.76 10.04
N GLY A 275 33.45 -3.77 9.18
CA GLY A 275 33.28 -5.17 9.56
C GLY A 275 31.99 -5.47 10.32
N ARG A 276 30.98 -4.60 10.23
CA ARG A 276 29.66 -4.77 10.89
C ARG A 276 28.60 -5.14 9.87
N PHE A 277 27.61 -5.93 10.30
CA PHE A 277 26.48 -6.33 9.44
C PHE A 277 25.60 -5.15 8.99
N GLY A 278 25.40 -4.18 9.87
CA GLY A 278 24.59 -3.00 9.69
C GLY A 278 24.35 -2.33 11.05
N ARG A 279 23.86 -1.11 11.05
CA ARG A 279 23.44 -0.40 12.26
C ARG A 279 21.94 -0.65 12.47
N PHE A 280 21.61 -1.38 13.54
CA PHE A 280 20.22 -1.59 13.87
C PHE A 280 19.50 -0.25 14.08
N GLN A 281 18.48 0.03 13.29
CA GLN A 281 17.78 1.31 13.26
C GLN A 281 16.45 1.21 14.02
N GLY A 282 15.86 0.04 14.03
CA GLY A 282 14.64 -0.24 14.74
C GLY A 282 13.95 -1.50 14.30
N MET A 283 12.94 -1.89 15.04
CA MET A 283 12.02 -2.96 14.67
C MET A 283 10.61 -2.65 15.11
N SER A 284 9.65 -3.17 14.37
CA SER A 284 8.25 -3.24 14.76
C SER A 284 7.81 -4.68 14.88
N GLN A 285 7.02 -4.99 15.90
CA GLN A 285 6.43 -6.29 16.11
C GLN A 285 4.93 -6.11 16.24
N ASN A 286 4.17 -6.96 15.60
CA ASN A 286 2.72 -6.96 15.68
C ASN A 286 2.19 -8.37 15.95
N PHE A 287 1.38 -8.48 16.99
CA PHE A 287 0.63 -9.67 17.34
C PHE A 287 -0.84 -9.41 17.00
N SER A 288 -1.41 -10.20 16.14
CA SER A 288 -2.82 -10.06 15.80
C SER A 288 -3.57 -11.38 15.95
N PHE A 289 -4.80 -11.28 16.41
CA PHE A 289 -5.73 -12.41 16.47
C PHE A 289 -7.15 -11.96 16.17
N THR A 290 -7.92 -12.85 15.56
CA THR A 290 -9.32 -12.60 15.22
C THR A 290 -10.23 -13.57 15.96
N LEU A 291 -11.16 -13.03 16.73
CA LEU A 291 -12.24 -13.74 17.42
C LEU A 291 -13.48 -13.77 16.54
N THR A 292 -14.14 -14.93 16.50
CA THR A 292 -15.45 -15.13 15.90
C THR A 292 -16.34 -15.93 16.87
N PRO A 293 -17.68 -15.93 16.70
CA PRO A 293 -18.58 -16.68 17.61
C PRO A 293 -18.20 -18.15 17.76
N GLU A 294 -17.84 -18.80 16.65
CA GLU A 294 -17.43 -20.21 16.62
C GLU A 294 -16.16 -20.48 17.41
N LYS A 295 -15.20 -19.54 17.35
CA LYS A 295 -13.94 -19.63 18.09
C LYS A 295 -14.15 -19.37 19.56
N LEU A 296 -15.05 -18.43 19.90
CA LEU A 296 -15.37 -18.13 21.30
C LEU A 296 -16.05 -19.34 21.98
N LYS A 297 -16.99 -20.00 21.28
CA LYS A 297 -17.60 -21.24 21.77
C LYS A 297 -16.57 -22.34 22.02
N LYS A 298 -15.56 -22.50 21.15
CA LYS A 298 -14.48 -23.48 21.36
C LYS A 298 -13.53 -23.11 22.50
N LEU A 299 -13.40 -21.82 22.84
CA LEU A 299 -12.51 -21.35 23.89
C LEU A 299 -13.14 -21.45 25.30
N PHE A 300 -14.44 -21.23 25.38
CA PHE A 300 -15.18 -21.18 26.66
C PHE A 300 -16.23 -22.27 26.83
N GLY A 301 -16.61 -22.99 25.77
CA GLY A 301 -17.51 -24.12 25.82
C GLY A 301 -16.71 -25.40 26.07
N GLY A 302 -16.77 -25.91 27.26
CA GLY A 302 -16.22 -27.22 27.63
C GLY A 302 -16.78 -28.30 26.71
N GLY A 303 -15.90 -29.19 26.27
CA GLY A 303 -16.04 -30.14 25.21
C GLY A 303 -17.38 -30.86 25.09
N ASP A 304 -17.84 -30.88 23.87
CA ASP A 304 -18.52 -32.04 23.32
C ASP A 304 -18.01 -32.18 21.86
N ASP A 305 -17.18 -33.21 21.69
CA ASP A 305 -16.65 -33.65 20.40
C ASP A 305 -17.77 -34.31 19.59
N SER A 306 -18.60 -33.55 18.95
CA SER A 306 -19.43 -34.05 17.86
C SER A 306 -18.99 -33.38 16.55
N ASP A 307 -18.03 -34.04 15.93
CA ASP A 307 -17.61 -33.79 14.55
C ASP A 307 -18.81 -33.97 13.60
N SER A 308 -19.29 -32.86 13.06
CA SER A 308 -19.93 -32.88 11.76
C SER A 308 -19.12 -31.99 10.82
N ASP A 309 -17.99 -32.53 10.41
CA ASP A 309 -17.15 -31.98 9.36
C ASP A 309 -17.76 -32.31 8.00
N ASN A 310 -18.56 -31.38 7.48
CA ASN A 310 -18.97 -31.42 6.08
C ASN A 310 -18.93 -30.00 5.51
N SER A 311 -17.72 -29.51 5.39
CA SER A 311 -17.45 -28.29 4.59
C SER A 311 -16.23 -28.54 3.73
N ARG A 312 -16.53 -28.85 2.48
CA ARG A 312 -15.59 -28.94 1.38
C ARG A 312 -14.71 -27.69 1.33
N ASN A 313 -13.41 -27.95 1.24
CA ASN A 313 -12.36 -27.02 0.91
C ASN A 313 -12.80 -26.02 -0.18
N LYS A 314 -12.81 -24.76 0.16
CA LYS A 314 -12.42 -23.70 -0.74
C LYS A 314 -11.25 -23.01 -0.08
N ASP A 315 -10.10 -23.18 -0.73
CA ASP A 315 -8.91 -22.40 -0.48
C ASP A 315 -9.23 -20.93 -0.86
N ASP A 316 -9.72 -20.17 0.10
CA ASP A 316 -9.74 -18.70 0.01
C ASP A 316 -8.54 -18.22 0.82
N ASP A 317 -7.41 -18.17 0.16
CA ASP A 317 -6.18 -17.49 0.61
C ASP A 317 -6.37 -15.97 0.40
N GLU A 318 -7.29 -15.38 1.16
CA GLU A 318 -7.34 -13.93 1.32
C GLU A 318 -6.45 -13.55 2.50
N GLY A 319 -5.19 -13.28 2.17
CA GLY A 319 -4.28 -12.57 3.05
C GLY A 319 -4.87 -11.20 3.37
N VAL A 320 -5.34 -11.04 4.61
CA VAL A 320 -5.67 -9.71 5.13
C VAL A 320 -4.36 -8.94 5.23
N ASP A 321 -4.11 -8.13 4.23
CA ASP A 321 -3.06 -7.12 4.25
C ASP A 321 -3.41 -6.10 5.34
N THR A 322 -2.63 -6.11 6.43
CA THR A 322 -2.76 -5.17 7.55
C THR A 322 -1.96 -3.89 7.33
N SER A 323 -1.69 -3.51 6.10
CA SER A 323 -1.28 -2.16 5.78
C SER A 323 -2.51 -1.26 5.81
N ILE A 324 -2.74 -0.57 6.92
CA ILE A 324 -3.70 0.52 7.00
C ILE A 324 -3.11 1.71 6.23
N GLU A 325 -3.16 1.63 4.91
CA GLU A 325 -3.17 2.84 4.10
C GLU A 325 -4.61 3.37 4.08
N THR A 326 -4.79 4.51 4.69
CA THR A 326 -6.02 5.28 4.65
C THR A 326 -6.24 5.86 3.26
N ASN A 327 -6.63 5.04 2.31
CA ASN A 327 -7.18 5.50 1.05
C ASN A 327 -8.71 5.49 1.15
N ILE A 328 -9.26 6.65 1.52
CA ILE A 328 -10.69 6.88 1.69
C ILE A 328 -11.43 6.98 0.34
N ASP A 329 -10.73 6.97 -0.79
CA ASP A 329 -11.31 7.33 -2.09
C ASP A 329 -11.52 6.18 -3.10
N ASP A 330 -11.12 4.94 -2.84
CA ASP A 330 -11.15 3.87 -3.87
C ASP A 330 -12.18 2.73 -3.69
N ASP A 331 -13.08 2.78 -2.69
CA ASP A 331 -14.09 1.72 -2.49
C ASP A 331 -15.39 1.91 -3.31
N MET A 332 -15.32 2.49 -4.50
CA MET A 332 -16.52 2.75 -5.32
C MET A 332 -16.74 1.75 -6.49
N GLU A 333 -15.96 0.69 -6.62
CA GLU A 333 -16.13 -0.25 -7.76
C GLU A 333 -16.16 -1.75 -7.39
N ALA A 334 -17.03 -2.16 -6.47
CA ALA A 334 -17.32 -3.57 -6.24
C ALA A 334 -18.83 -3.88 -6.30
N GLY A 335 -19.43 -3.57 -7.41
CA GLY A 335 -20.84 -3.87 -7.70
C GLY A 335 -21.01 -4.75 -8.92
N LYS A 336 -20.47 -5.98 -8.93
CA LYS A 336 -20.97 -7.05 -9.84
C LYS A 336 -20.44 -8.41 -9.38
N HIS A 337 -21.28 -9.15 -8.66
CA HIS A 337 -21.52 -10.57 -8.94
C HIS A 337 -22.61 -11.08 -8.00
N GLY A 338 -23.81 -11.16 -8.53
CA GLY A 338 -24.92 -11.87 -7.92
C GLY A 338 -24.66 -13.38 -7.98
N ALA A 339 -24.15 -13.96 -6.92
CA ALA A 339 -24.14 -15.39 -6.73
C ALA A 339 -25.46 -15.82 -6.08
N LYS A 340 -26.31 -16.54 -6.83
CA LYS A 340 -27.48 -17.23 -6.31
C LYS A 340 -27.07 -18.20 -5.20
N LYS A 341 -27.30 -17.83 -3.94
CA LYS A 341 -27.23 -18.77 -2.82
C LYS A 341 -28.43 -19.72 -2.87
N LYS A 342 -28.16 -21.02 -3.04
CA LYS A 342 -29.12 -22.08 -2.75
C LYS A 342 -29.57 -21.96 -1.31
N GLY A 343 -30.89 -21.82 -1.10
CA GLY A 343 -31.49 -21.74 0.22
C GLY A 343 -31.18 -22.97 1.06
N GLY A 344 -30.31 -22.84 2.03
CA GLY A 344 -30.20 -23.77 3.15
C GLY A 344 -31.45 -23.58 4.04
N LYS A 345 -32.10 -24.67 4.44
CA LYS A 345 -33.20 -24.63 5.41
C LYS A 345 -32.76 -23.91 6.66
N ALA A 346 -33.46 -22.83 7.02
CA ALA A 346 -33.24 -22.14 8.29
C ALA A 346 -33.44 -23.14 9.44
N LYS A 347 -32.43 -23.26 10.30
CA LYS A 347 -32.54 -24.02 11.55
C LYS A 347 -33.42 -23.20 12.49
N THR A 348 -34.63 -23.70 12.74
CA THR A 348 -35.51 -23.20 13.81
C THR A 348 -35.10 -23.82 15.13
N ASP A 349 -35.15 -23.03 16.19
CA ASP A 349 -35.00 -23.45 17.58
C ASP A 349 -36.17 -24.35 17.98
N ASP A 350 -36.07 -25.12 19.06
CA ASP A 350 -37.10 -26.05 19.55
C ASP A 350 -38.46 -25.35 19.80
N ASP A 351 -38.45 -24.02 20.01
CA ASP A 351 -39.63 -23.17 20.16
C ASP A 351 -40.17 -22.61 18.84
N GLY A 352 -39.65 -23.02 17.68
CA GLY A 352 -40.13 -22.61 16.36
C GLY A 352 -39.64 -21.24 15.89
N TYR A 353 -38.79 -20.57 16.64
CA TYR A 353 -38.13 -19.31 16.24
C TYR A 353 -36.86 -19.58 15.41
N MET A 354 -36.64 -18.77 14.40
CA MET A 354 -35.41 -18.83 13.65
C MET A 354 -34.23 -18.50 14.59
N ALA A 355 -33.31 -19.45 14.77
CA ALA A 355 -32.07 -19.21 15.51
C ALA A 355 -31.32 -18.04 14.88
N PHE A 356 -31.34 -16.89 15.54
CA PHE A 356 -30.65 -15.69 15.09
C PHE A 356 -29.15 -15.87 15.30
N ASN A 357 -28.46 -16.30 14.25
CA ASN A 357 -27.01 -16.39 14.24
C ASN A 357 -26.44 -15.05 13.77
N MET A 358 -26.00 -14.22 14.71
CA MET A 358 -25.36 -12.94 14.41
C MET A 358 -23.88 -13.20 14.12
N PRO A 359 -23.43 -13.23 12.87
CA PRO A 359 -22.01 -13.33 12.56
C PRO A 359 -21.31 -12.04 12.94
N TRP A 360 -20.30 -12.17 13.78
CA TRP A 360 -19.42 -11.06 14.13
C TRP A 360 -17.95 -11.51 14.07
N SER A 361 -17.07 -10.55 13.89
CA SER A 361 -15.63 -10.76 14.02
C SER A 361 -15.02 -9.59 14.80
N LEU A 362 -14.07 -9.88 15.66
CA LEU A 362 -13.27 -8.90 16.38
C LEU A 362 -11.81 -9.23 16.18
N SER A 363 -11.10 -8.33 15.53
CA SER A 363 -9.65 -8.40 15.35
C SER A 363 -8.99 -7.49 16.37
N VAL A 364 -8.02 -8.02 17.11
CA VAL A 364 -7.22 -7.29 18.08
C VAL A 364 -5.76 -7.41 17.66
N GLY A 365 -5.08 -6.27 17.56
CA GLY A 365 -3.67 -6.19 17.25
C GLY A 365 -2.92 -5.42 18.33
N TYR A 366 -1.81 -5.98 18.80
CA TYR A 366 -0.91 -5.32 19.73
C TYR A 366 0.44 -5.14 19.09
N GLY A 367 0.85 -3.88 18.95
CA GLY A 367 2.09 -3.47 18.30
C GLY A 367 3.12 -2.94 19.30
N ILE A 368 4.36 -3.39 19.15
CA ILE A 368 5.53 -2.84 19.83
C ILE A 368 6.48 -2.33 18.76
N THR A 369 6.84 -1.06 18.82
CA THR A 369 7.82 -0.46 17.92
C THR A 369 9.01 0.03 18.74
N MET A 370 10.19 -0.39 18.34
CA MET A 370 11.47 0.07 18.85
C MET A 370 12.18 0.82 17.72
N ARG A 371 12.57 2.07 17.95
CA ARG A 371 13.28 2.89 16.97
C ARG A 371 14.29 3.78 17.64
N GLU A 372 15.29 4.24 16.89
CA GLU A 372 16.25 5.21 17.36
C GLU A 372 15.56 6.51 17.80
N ASP A 373 15.95 7.05 18.96
CA ASP A 373 15.52 8.37 19.42
C ASP A 373 16.50 9.42 18.89
N THR A 374 16.21 9.93 17.70
CA THR A 374 17.10 10.81 16.92
C THR A 374 17.22 12.25 17.46
N ARG A 375 16.78 12.50 18.71
CA ARG A 375 17.03 13.80 19.36
C ARG A 375 18.51 13.98 19.58
N ARG A 376 19.06 15.13 19.14
CA ARG A 376 20.51 15.39 19.18
C ARG A 376 21.13 15.20 20.56
N GLU A 377 20.50 15.72 21.59
CA GLU A 377 20.92 15.64 22.99
C GLU A 377 21.11 14.20 23.53
N LYS A 378 20.51 13.23 22.85
CA LYS A 378 20.62 11.82 23.20
C LYS A 378 21.67 11.05 22.42
N PHE A 379 22.31 11.70 21.46
CA PHE A 379 23.34 11.04 20.67
C PHE A 379 24.57 10.73 21.54
N ASN A 380 25.02 9.50 21.49
CA ASN A 380 26.21 9.06 22.19
C ASN A 380 27.40 9.07 21.23
N GLU A 381 28.28 10.05 21.37
CA GLU A 381 29.45 10.23 20.51
C GLU A 381 30.45 9.08 20.62
N SER A 382 30.61 8.46 21.81
CA SER A 382 31.55 7.36 22.00
C SER A 382 31.14 6.08 21.24
N THR A 383 29.84 5.84 21.11
CA THR A 383 29.31 4.69 20.38
C THR A 383 28.85 5.06 18.97
N MET A 384 28.77 6.35 18.64
CA MET A 384 28.21 6.88 17.40
C MET A 384 26.77 6.36 17.13
N ARG A 385 25.91 6.38 18.17
CA ARG A 385 24.56 5.83 18.11
C ARG A 385 23.57 6.64 18.94
N TYR A 386 22.32 6.57 18.55
CA TYR A 386 21.18 7.01 19.36
C TYR A 386 20.68 5.89 20.26
N PRO A 387 20.13 6.20 21.45
CA PRO A 387 19.39 5.24 22.24
C PRO A 387 18.09 4.86 21.55
N TYR A 388 17.50 3.74 21.96
CA TYR A 388 16.23 3.31 21.40
C TYR A 388 15.07 3.79 22.26
N LYS A 389 13.97 4.11 21.56
CA LYS A 389 12.68 4.43 22.13
C LYS A 389 11.68 3.34 21.81
N PHE A 390 10.86 2.96 22.79
CA PHE A 390 9.81 1.97 22.65
C PHE A 390 8.46 2.65 22.64
N THR A 391 7.61 2.29 21.69
CA THR A 391 6.21 2.69 21.63
C THR A 391 5.33 1.46 21.56
N GLN A 392 4.18 1.53 22.21
CA GLN A 392 3.23 0.43 22.26
C GLN A 392 1.86 0.95 21.76
N THR A 393 1.21 0.15 20.96
CA THR A 393 -0.12 0.45 20.41
C THR A 393 -1.01 -0.76 20.51
N LEU A 394 -2.27 -0.54 20.85
CA LEU A 394 -3.33 -1.54 20.81
C LEU A 394 -4.35 -1.10 19.77
N ASN A 395 -4.62 -1.94 18.79
CA ASN A 395 -5.62 -1.70 17.76
C ASN A 395 -6.71 -2.76 17.85
N PHE A 396 -7.95 -2.36 17.66
CA PHE A 396 -9.06 -3.29 17.58
C PHE A 396 -10.05 -2.83 16.52
N SER A 397 -10.52 -3.79 15.74
CA SER A 397 -11.53 -3.56 14.73
C SER A 397 -12.53 -4.72 14.75
N GLY A 398 -13.76 -4.41 14.46
CA GLY A 398 -14.81 -5.42 14.47
C GLY A 398 -15.84 -5.17 13.40
N ASN A 399 -16.49 -6.25 13.01
CA ASN A 399 -17.61 -6.26 12.11
C ASN A 399 -18.74 -7.09 12.71
N VAL A 400 -19.95 -6.57 12.69
CA VAL A 400 -21.15 -7.24 13.20
C VAL A 400 -22.23 -7.16 12.15
N ARG A 401 -22.71 -8.29 11.68
CA ARG A 401 -23.88 -8.36 10.80
C ARG A 401 -25.12 -8.62 11.65
N ILE A 402 -25.94 -7.60 11.85
CA ILE A 402 -27.16 -7.70 12.66
C ILE A 402 -28.28 -8.45 11.92
N SER A 403 -28.37 -8.28 10.61
CA SER A 403 -29.28 -8.99 9.73
C SER A 403 -28.71 -9.05 8.31
N ASP A 404 -29.40 -9.70 7.37
CA ASP A 404 -28.90 -9.80 5.99
C ASP A 404 -28.69 -8.46 5.28
N GLY A 405 -29.35 -7.39 5.74
CA GLY A 405 -29.19 -6.06 5.17
C GLY A 405 -28.39 -5.09 6.04
N TRP A 406 -28.04 -5.42 7.29
CA TRP A 406 -27.35 -4.53 8.20
C TRP A 406 -25.94 -5.00 8.54
N ASN A 407 -24.99 -4.13 8.31
CA ASN A 407 -23.59 -4.33 8.65
C ASN A 407 -23.07 -3.15 9.46
N ILE A 408 -22.45 -3.46 10.61
CA ILE A 408 -21.79 -2.46 11.45
C ILE A 408 -20.31 -2.84 11.51
N SER A 409 -19.44 -1.89 11.22
CA SER A 409 -18.00 -2.02 11.45
C SER A 409 -17.51 -0.91 12.35
N PHE A 410 -16.50 -1.20 13.15
CA PHE A 410 -15.82 -0.22 13.98
C PHE A 410 -14.32 -0.48 13.98
N SER A 411 -13.54 0.57 14.15
CA SER A 411 -12.09 0.53 14.30
C SER A 411 -11.67 1.56 15.32
N SER A 412 -10.77 1.18 16.21
CA SER A 412 -10.17 2.05 17.21
C SER A 412 -8.80 1.54 17.62
N GLY A 413 -8.08 2.32 18.42
CA GLY A 413 -6.82 1.91 19.00
C GLY A 413 -6.47 2.77 20.22
N TYR A 414 -5.43 2.36 20.92
CA TYR A 414 -4.89 3.08 22.07
C TYR A 414 -3.36 3.18 21.94
N ASP A 415 -2.87 4.41 22.06
CA ASP A 415 -1.44 4.71 22.10
C ASP A 415 -1.02 4.86 23.57
N PHE A 416 -0.18 3.93 24.03
CA PHE A 416 0.28 3.90 25.43
C PHE A 416 1.29 5.01 25.74
N GLU A 417 1.99 5.54 24.73
CA GLU A 417 2.93 6.64 24.91
C GLU A 417 2.21 7.96 25.12
N ASN A 418 1.29 8.27 24.23
CA ASN A 418 0.50 9.49 24.28
C ASN A 418 -0.70 9.38 25.24
N LYS A 419 -0.95 8.18 25.77
CA LYS A 419 -2.10 7.86 26.64
C LYS A 419 -3.42 8.33 26.03
N ALA A 420 -3.55 8.17 24.73
CA ALA A 420 -4.68 8.67 23.97
C ALA A 420 -5.27 7.57 23.07
N MET A 421 -6.58 7.68 22.84
CA MET A 421 -7.25 6.89 21.82
C MET A 421 -6.79 7.36 20.44
N SER A 422 -6.46 6.44 19.56
CA SER A 422 -6.26 6.73 18.15
C SER A 422 -7.61 7.00 17.47
N MET A 423 -7.58 7.33 16.19
CA MET A 423 -8.79 7.62 15.45
C MET A 423 -9.81 6.47 15.60
N THR A 424 -10.94 6.80 16.23
CA THR A 424 -12.04 5.87 16.47
C THR A 424 -13.13 6.12 15.46
N THR A 425 -13.42 5.13 14.64
CA THR A 425 -14.44 5.20 13.60
C THR A 425 -15.46 4.10 13.76
N ALA A 426 -16.68 4.40 13.41
CA ALA A 426 -17.76 3.42 13.29
C ALA A 426 -18.48 3.65 11.97
N SER A 427 -18.85 2.59 11.29
CA SER A 427 -19.67 2.68 10.09
C SER A 427 -20.85 1.72 10.16
N LEU A 428 -21.98 2.19 9.69
CA LEU A 428 -23.23 1.47 9.58
C LEU A 428 -23.63 1.45 8.11
N GLN A 429 -23.81 0.26 7.55
CA GLN A 429 -24.27 0.07 6.18
C GLN A 429 -25.57 -0.71 6.18
N ARG A 430 -26.48 -0.31 5.32
CA ARG A 430 -27.72 -1.03 5.08
C ARG A 430 -28.01 -1.14 3.59
N ASP A 431 -28.18 -2.36 3.13
CA ASP A 431 -28.72 -2.65 1.81
C ASP A 431 -30.24 -2.72 1.89
N LEU A 432 -30.91 -1.86 1.12
CA LEU A 432 -32.36 -1.74 1.01
C LEU A 432 -32.84 -2.24 -0.36
N HIS A 433 -32.11 -3.16 -0.98
CA HIS A 433 -32.37 -3.73 -2.29
C HIS A 433 -32.17 -2.75 -3.46
N CYS A 434 -33.02 -1.72 -3.56
CA CYS A 434 -32.88 -0.67 -4.59
C CYS A 434 -32.06 0.52 -4.12
N PHE A 435 -31.83 0.66 -2.83
CA PHE A 435 -31.07 1.76 -2.21
C PHE A 435 -30.00 1.22 -1.28
N ASN A 436 -28.92 1.96 -1.16
CA ASN A 436 -27.87 1.74 -0.19
C ASN A 436 -27.80 2.92 0.76
N MET A 437 -27.77 2.61 2.05
CA MET A 437 -27.57 3.59 3.11
C MET A 437 -26.24 3.33 3.80
N SER A 438 -25.42 4.33 3.92
CA SER A 438 -24.18 4.28 4.72
C SER A 438 -24.08 5.48 5.66
N CYS A 439 -23.65 5.22 6.89
CA CYS A 439 -23.35 6.22 7.88
C CYS A 439 -21.97 5.93 8.47
N SER A 440 -21.03 6.81 8.27
CA SER A 440 -19.69 6.73 8.87
C SER A 440 -19.53 7.83 9.90
N VAL A 441 -19.06 7.48 11.08
CA VAL A 441 -18.85 8.38 12.20
C VAL A 441 -17.41 8.27 12.68
N VAL A 442 -16.76 9.41 12.84
CA VAL A 442 -15.49 9.54 13.58
C VAL A 442 -15.85 10.00 14.98
N LEU A 443 -15.40 9.28 16.02
CA LEU A 443 -15.70 9.57 17.42
C LEU A 443 -14.54 10.23 18.16
N ALA A 444 -13.31 9.92 17.75
CA ALA A 444 -12.09 10.48 18.30
C ALA A 444 -11.03 10.60 17.19
N PRO A 445 -10.13 11.63 17.21
CA PRO A 445 -9.97 12.70 18.21
C PRO A 445 -11.00 13.84 18.07
N TYR A 446 -11.75 13.88 16.99
CA TYR A 446 -12.83 14.85 16.75
C TYR A 446 -14.08 14.12 16.28
N THR A 447 -15.24 14.68 16.52
CA THR A 447 -16.51 14.08 16.11
C THR A 447 -16.92 14.59 14.73
N SER A 448 -17.09 13.68 13.79
CA SER A 448 -17.65 13.98 12.47
C SER A 448 -18.51 12.84 11.98
N TYR A 449 -19.44 13.11 11.08
CA TYR A 449 -20.22 12.06 10.44
C TYR A 449 -20.41 12.33 8.96
N ASN A 450 -20.55 11.25 8.21
CA ASN A 450 -20.94 11.26 6.82
C ASN A 450 -22.09 10.27 6.64
N PHE A 451 -23.24 10.78 6.21
CA PHE A 451 -24.40 9.98 5.90
C PHE A 451 -24.68 10.05 4.40
N THR A 452 -24.82 8.90 3.77
CA THR A 452 -25.12 8.77 2.34
C THR A 452 -26.29 7.81 2.16
N PHE A 453 -27.26 8.22 1.36
CA PHE A 453 -28.36 7.39 0.89
C PHE A 453 -28.45 7.55 -0.60
N ARG A 454 -28.35 6.44 -1.36
CA ARG A 454 -28.30 6.46 -2.83
C ARG A 454 -29.03 5.29 -3.46
N CYS A 455 -29.51 5.49 -4.68
CA CYS A 455 -30.06 4.43 -5.51
C CYS A 455 -28.94 3.54 -6.08
N ASN A 456 -29.16 2.22 -6.12
CA ASN A 456 -28.22 1.24 -6.67
C ASN A 456 -28.22 1.16 -8.20
N ALA A 457 -29.22 1.75 -8.88
CA ALA A 457 -29.26 1.79 -10.34
C ALA A 457 -28.22 2.78 -10.88
N SER A 458 -27.29 2.32 -11.72
CA SER A 458 -26.17 3.12 -12.23
C SER A 458 -26.60 4.41 -12.93
N THR A 459 -27.74 4.40 -13.61
CA THR A 459 -28.30 5.58 -14.29
C THR A 459 -28.97 6.60 -13.37
N LEU A 460 -29.33 6.20 -12.14
CA LEU A 460 -30.05 7.04 -11.18
C LEU A 460 -29.25 7.34 -9.93
N THR A 461 -28.01 6.84 -9.83
CA THR A 461 -27.17 6.96 -8.63
C THR A 461 -26.94 8.43 -8.24
N ASP A 462 -26.75 9.32 -9.21
CA ASP A 462 -26.52 10.76 -8.94
C ASP A 462 -27.82 11.55 -8.83
N ALA A 463 -28.89 11.10 -9.48
CA ALA A 463 -30.20 11.76 -9.43
C ALA A 463 -30.96 11.48 -8.13
N LEU A 464 -30.80 10.27 -7.57
CA LEU A 464 -31.45 9.84 -6.33
C LEU A 464 -30.39 9.60 -5.23
N LYS A 465 -29.79 10.68 -4.80
CA LYS A 465 -28.72 10.69 -3.80
C LYS A 465 -29.01 11.75 -2.72
N TYR A 466 -28.82 11.38 -1.49
CA TYR A 466 -28.82 12.29 -0.34
C TYR A 466 -27.53 12.10 0.43
N ASP A 467 -26.70 13.13 0.49
CA ASP A 467 -25.49 13.17 1.27
C ASP A 467 -25.57 14.26 2.34
N LYS A 468 -25.27 13.90 3.58
CA LYS A 468 -25.13 14.85 4.67
C LYS A 468 -23.82 14.60 5.40
N ARG A 469 -23.01 15.63 5.48
CA ARG A 469 -21.72 15.61 6.16
C ARG A 469 -21.69 16.65 7.27
N SER A 470 -21.16 16.28 8.43
CA SER A 470 -20.65 17.24 9.37
C SER A 470 -19.14 17.05 9.40
N GLY A 471 -18.38 18.06 8.97
CA GLY A 471 -16.94 18.06 9.05
C GLY A 471 -16.48 19.09 10.08
N TYR A 472 -15.42 18.78 10.79
CA TYR A 472 -14.63 19.80 11.47
C TYR A 472 -13.93 20.60 10.36
N SER A 473 -14.56 21.70 9.93
CA SER A 473 -13.97 22.59 8.94
C SER A 473 -13.05 23.57 9.67
N ASN A 474 -11.75 23.36 9.57
CA ASN A 474 -10.75 24.39 9.81
C ASN A 474 -10.65 25.38 8.63
N ALA A 475 -11.65 25.45 7.78
CA ALA A 475 -11.69 26.45 6.74
C ALA A 475 -11.88 27.83 7.41
N VAL A 476 -10.80 28.58 7.44
CA VAL A 476 -10.85 30.02 7.72
C VAL A 476 -11.74 30.63 6.64
N GLN A 477 -12.94 31.04 7.01
CA GLN A 477 -13.76 31.84 6.13
C GLN A 477 -13.12 33.23 6.05
N TRP A 478 -12.54 33.52 4.91
CA TRP A 478 -12.15 34.87 4.55
C TRP A 478 -13.43 35.62 4.15
N TYR A 479 -13.83 36.61 4.98
CA TYR A 479 -14.86 37.55 4.64
C TYR A 479 -14.28 38.69 3.78
#